data_b08b91f08d3cd42332f476d1c5853601
#
_entry.id   b08b91f08d3cd42332f476d1c5853601
#
_cell.length_a   1.000
_cell.length_b   1.000
_cell.length_c   1.000
_cell.angle_alpha   90.00
_cell.angle_beta   90.00
_cell.angle_gamma   90.00
#
_symmetry.space_group_name_H-M   'P 1'
#
loop_
_entity.id
_entity.type
_entity.pdbx_description
1 polymer ?
#
loop_
_entity_poly.entity_id
_entity_poly.type
_entity_poly.pdbx_seq_one_letter_code
_entity_poly.pdbx_strand_id
1 'polypeptide(L)'
;MYHQSNTAAALQFPYNAMSVEAVTALYCRLSRDDELQGDSNSIINQKKILQRYALDHGYKNYRFYIDDGISGTTFNRPGFQQMIADIEAGLVKRVIIKDMSRLGRDYLQVGMYTEIMFPEHDIHFIAVNDGVDSTQGDNEFTPFRNIINEWYAKDTSKKIRAVMKVKGNAGEHLTTLPPYGYMKSPDNKKLWVRDEEAAAVVYEIGLYVMDGFGPSQIARKLTERRILTPAAYYASKGRKASNIKRGLPYAWDASTVADIMDRWREYLGHTVNFKTRKKSYKSKKVIHNPESEWLIFENTHDPIWTEAIADAARAARQTRRRPTKMGEMGMFSGMMFCADCGSVMYQCRATNFRREQEYYLCAGYRKSRD
;
A
#
# COMPACT_ATOMS: atom_id res chain seq x y z
N MET A 1 -0.25 48.08 53.68
CA MET A 1 -1.00 49.00 52.82
C MET A 1 -1.70 48.18 51.74
N TYR A 2 -2.97 48.25 51.79
CA TYR A 2 -4.07 47.71 51.03
C TYR A 2 -3.81 47.15 49.62
N HIS A 3 -4.02 45.84 49.46
CA HIS A 3 -4.36 45.21 48.21
C HIS A 3 -5.88 45.22 48.04
N GLN A 4 -6.35 45.84 47.02
CA GLN A 4 -7.72 45.69 46.53
C GLN A 4 -7.77 44.59 45.48
N SER A 5 -8.43 43.50 45.80
CA SER A 5 -8.83 42.43 44.88
C SER A 5 -10.12 42.84 44.17
N ASN A 6 -10.03 43.02 42.86
CA ASN A 6 -11.20 43.21 41.99
C ASN A 6 -11.64 41.85 41.45
N THR A 7 -12.64 41.26 42.09
CA THR A 7 -13.34 40.07 41.58
C THR A 7 -14.40 40.55 40.59
N ALA A 8 -14.11 40.35 39.29
CA ALA A 8 -15.12 40.48 38.24
C ALA A 8 -16.06 39.26 38.31
N ALA A 9 -17.28 39.47 38.74
CA ALA A 9 -18.34 38.48 38.68
C ALA A 9 -18.72 38.21 37.22
N ALA A 10 -18.35 37.04 36.70
CA ALA A 10 -18.82 36.58 35.43
C ALA A 10 -20.32 36.24 35.53
N LEU A 11 -21.13 37.01 34.86
CA LEU A 11 -22.55 36.70 34.64
C LEU A 11 -22.66 35.45 33.82
N GLN A 12 -22.91 34.33 34.48
CA GLN A 12 -23.35 33.08 33.83
C GLN A 12 -24.78 33.28 33.35
N PHE A 13 -24.95 33.54 32.07
CA PHE A 13 -26.24 33.37 31.43
C PHE A 13 -26.51 31.84 31.34
N PRO A 14 -27.67 31.37 31.84
CA PRO A 14 -28.03 29.97 31.59
C PRO A 14 -28.30 29.84 30.10
N TYR A 15 -27.35 29.24 29.35
CA TYR A 15 -27.59 28.75 27.99
C TYR A 15 -28.51 27.55 28.13
N ASN A 16 -29.82 27.81 28.21
CA ASN A 16 -30.84 26.79 28.02
C ASN A 16 -30.74 26.38 26.56
N ALA A 17 -29.87 25.42 26.27
CA ALA A 17 -29.90 24.63 25.03
C ALA A 17 -31.27 23.92 25.06
N MET A 18 -32.29 24.52 24.45
CA MET A 18 -33.46 23.79 24.03
C MET A 18 -32.89 22.63 23.22
N SER A 19 -32.94 21.40 23.75
CA SER A 19 -32.69 20.19 23.03
C SER A 19 -33.70 20.16 21.92
N VAL A 20 -33.32 20.61 20.73
CA VAL A 20 -34.13 20.42 19.53
C VAL A 20 -34.22 18.90 19.39
N GLU A 21 -35.43 18.36 19.67
CA GLU A 21 -35.66 16.94 19.59
C GLU A 21 -35.27 16.48 18.17
N ALA A 22 -34.30 15.61 18.08
CA ALA A 22 -33.70 15.20 16.81
C ALA A 22 -34.77 14.63 15.87
N VAL A 23 -34.72 15.04 14.60
CA VAL A 23 -35.70 14.64 13.59
C VAL A 23 -35.51 13.15 13.25
N THR A 24 -36.63 12.42 13.18
CA THR A 24 -36.71 11.06 12.63
C THR A 24 -37.09 11.15 11.16
N ALA A 25 -36.25 10.73 10.27
CA ALA A 25 -36.51 10.67 8.83
C ALA A 25 -37.35 9.41 8.52
N LEU A 26 -38.52 9.60 7.92
CA LEU A 26 -39.37 8.53 7.40
C LEU A 26 -39.23 8.51 5.87
N TYR A 27 -38.39 7.60 5.35
CA TYR A 27 -38.12 7.55 3.93
C TYR A 27 -39.02 6.57 3.18
N CYS A 28 -39.68 7.09 2.14
CA CYS A 28 -40.60 6.34 1.28
C CYS A 28 -40.16 6.39 -0.18
N ARG A 29 -40.11 5.25 -0.88
CA ARG A 29 -39.78 5.18 -2.30
C ARG A 29 -40.73 4.23 -3.04
N LEU A 30 -41.18 4.67 -4.22
CA LEU A 30 -41.93 3.82 -5.16
C LEU A 30 -41.26 3.98 -6.55
N SER A 31 -41.04 2.86 -7.24
CA SER A 31 -40.62 2.88 -8.65
C SER A 31 -41.83 2.57 -9.55
N ARG A 32 -41.77 2.96 -10.84
CA ARG A 32 -42.82 2.63 -11.81
C ARG A 32 -43.07 1.13 -11.94
N ASP A 33 -42.04 0.31 -11.74
CA ASP A 33 -42.15 -1.16 -11.75
C ASP A 33 -42.86 -1.73 -10.49
N ASP A 34 -42.79 -0.99 -9.37
CA ASP A 34 -43.45 -1.43 -8.10
C ASP A 34 -44.95 -1.12 -8.11
N GLU A 35 -45.42 -0.23 -8.95
CA GLU A 35 -46.89 0.07 -9.10
C GLU A 35 -47.68 -1.13 -9.57
N LEU A 36 -47.07 -2.05 -10.29
CA LEU A 36 -47.70 -3.26 -10.83
C LEU A 36 -47.90 -4.37 -9.77
N GLN A 37 -47.39 -4.21 -8.56
CA GLN A 37 -47.39 -5.25 -7.50
C GLN A 37 -48.52 -5.10 -6.46
N GLY A 38 -49.46 -4.16 -6.64
CA GLY A 38 -50.66 -4.01 -5.79
C GLY A 38 -50.57 -2.98 -4.66
N ASP A 39 -51.68 -2.70 -4.01
CA ASP A 39 -51.89 -1.60 -3.05
C ASP A 39 -50.95 -1.58 -1.83
N SER A 40 -50.33 -2.69 -1.46
CA SER A 40 -49.46 -2.77 -0.29
C SER A 40 -48.14 -1.98 -0.45
N ASN A 41 -47.74 -1.63 -1.67
CA ASN A 41 -46.49 -0.95 -1.96
C ASN A 41 -46.65 0.54 -2.26
N SER A 42 -47.86 1.07 -2.23
CA SER A 42 -48.09 2.50 -2.48
C SER A 42 -47.39 3.40 -1.45
N ILE A 43 -47.00 4.59 -1.87
CA ILE A 43 -46.43 5.62 -0.98
C ILE A 43 -47.34 5.89 0.24
N ILE A 44 -48.67 5.89 0.02
CA ILE A 44 -49.64 6.13 1.09
C ILE A 44 -49.56 5.02 2.18
N ASN A 45 -49.44 3.78 1.74
CA ASN A 45 -49.32 2.65 2.67
C ASN A 45 -47.97 2.68 3.41
N GLN A 46 -46.88 2.97 2.71
CA GLN A 46 -45.54 3.16 3.36
C GLN A 46 -45.62 4.25 4.44
N LYS A 47 -46.18 5.43 4.14
CA LYS A 47 -46.37 6.51 5.10
C LYS A 47 -47.13 6.05 6.34
N LYS A 48 -48.24 5.34 6.17
CA LYS A 48 -49.04 4.83 7.30
C LYS A 48 -48.25 3.87 8.20
N ILE A 49 -47.52 2.93 7.59
CA ILE A 49 -46.67 1.98 8.31
C ILE A 49 -45.57 2.71 9.09
N LEU A 50 -44.82 3.59 8.45
CA LEU A 50 -43.69 4.28 9.07
C LEU A 50 -44.16 5.24 10.17
N GLN A 51 -45.26 5.98 9.93
CA GLN A 51 -45.84 6.88 10.92
C GLN A 51 -46.29 6.14 12.15
N ARG A 52 -47.01 5.01 11.96
CA ARG A 52 -47.45 4.18 13.07
C ARG A 52 -46.28 3.64 13.88
N TYR A 53 -45.27 3.10 13.19
CA TYR A 53 -44.05 2.61 13.85
C TYR A 53 -43.33 3.72 14.65
N ALA A 54 -43.21 4.91 14.09
CA ALA A 54 -42.58 6.04 14.75
C ALA A 54 -43.33 6.46 16.02
N LEU A 55 -44.69 6.52 15.96
CA LEU A 55 -45.52 6.88 17.10
C LEU A 55 -45.53 5.80 18.18
N ASP A 56 -45.62 4.52 17.81
CA ASP A 56 -45.58 3.37 18.73
C ASP A 56 -44.27 3.28 19.52
N HIS A 57 -43.14 3.81 18.92
CA HIS A 57 -41.83 3.87 19.57
C HIS A 57 -41.47 5.25 20.15
N GLY A 58 -42.43 6.15 20.23
CA GLY A 58 -42.27 7.46 20.89
C GLY A 58 -41.50 8.52 20.05
N TYR A 59 -41.30 8.28 18.76
CA TYR A 59 -40.61 9.22 17.85
C TYR A 59 -41.59 10.26 17.31
N LYS A 60 -41.90 11.27 18.11
CA LYS A 60 -42.93 12.27 17.79
C LYS A 60 -42.46 13.30 16.77
N ASN A 61 -41.17 13.65 16.77
CA ASN A 61 -40.58 14.60 15.81
C ASN A 61 -40.09 13.85 14.56
N TYR A 62 -40.95 13.70 13.56
CA TYR A 62 -40.60 13.02 12.32
C TYR A 62 -40.92 13.86 11.09
N ARG A 63 -40.15 13.60 9.96
CA ARG A 63 -40.33 14.20 8.66
C ARG A 63 -40.33 13.11 7.57
N PHE A 64 -41.20 13.25 6.57
CA PHE A 64 -41.22 12.38 5.41
C PHE A 64 -40.27 12.87 4.34
N TYR A 65 -39.47 11.95 3.79
CA TYR A 65 -38.66 12.11 2.58
C TYR A 65 -39.18 11.12 1.53
N ILE A 66 -39.53 11.62 0.35
CA ILE A 66 -40.33 10.83 -0.59
C ILE A 66 -39.72 10.93 -1.99
N ASP A 67 -39.51 9.75 -2.60
CA ASP A 67 -39.13 9.60 -3.98
C ASP A 67 -40.14 8.71 -4.69
N ASP A 68 -41.05 9.33 -5.45
CA ASP A 68 -42.10 8.67 -6.23
C ASP A 68 -41.71 8.54 -7.69
N GLY A 69 -41.98 7.38 -8.30
CA GLY A 69 -41.65 7.11 -9.70
C GLY A 69 -40.16 6.92 -10.01
N ILE A 70 -39.27 6.83 -8.99
CA ILE A 70 -37.81 6.78 -9.19
C ILE A 70 -37.27 5.38 -8.82
N SER A 71 -36.44 4.81 -9.73
CA SER A 71 -35.83 3.50 -9.56
C SER A 71 -34.91 3.43 -8.34
N GLY A 72 -34.88 2.25 -7.70
CA GLY A 72 -33.95 1.95 -6.59
C GLY A 72 -32.50 1.68 -7.01
N THR A 73 -32.19 1.68 -8.31
CA THR A 73 -30.83 1.46 -8.85
C THR A 73 -29.95 2.70 -8.82
N THR A 74 -30.52 3.89 -8.63
CA THR A 74 -29.79 5.14 -8.48
C THR A 74 -30.03 5.75 -7.11
N PHE A 75 -29.05 6.48 -6.57
CA PHE A 75 -29.17 7.27 -5.35
C PHE A 75 -29.27 8.78 -5.64
N ASN A 76 -29.23 9.18 -6.91
CA ASN A 76 -29.53 10.55 -7.32
C ASN A 76 -31.04 10.79 -7.35
N ARG A 77 -31.66 10.87 -6.17
CA ARG A 77 -33.08 11.02 -5.90
C ARG A 77 -33.29 12.22 -5.01
N PRO A 78 -34.17 13.18 -5.35
CA PRO A 78 -34.33 14.42 -4.60
C PRO A 78 -34.66 14.23 -3.12
N GLY A 79 -35.62 13.35 -2.79
CA GLY A 79 -35.98 13.09 -1.40
C GLY A 79 -34.87 12.42 -0.61
N PHE A 80 -34.15 11.47 -1.24
CA PHE A 80 -33.00 10.82 -0.62
C PHE A 80 -31.84 11.82 -0.39
N GLN A 81 -31.52 12.63 -1.38
CA GLN A 81 -30.44 13.63 -1.27
C GLN A 81 -30.74 14.68 -0.20
N GLN A 82 -32.01 15.12 -0.08
CA GLN A 82 -32.41 16.02 0.98
C GLN A 82 -32.27 15.35 2.38
N MET A 83 -32.63 14.07 2.49
CA MET A 83 -32.44 13.33 3.75
C MET A 83 -30.94 13.25 4.11
N ILE A 84 -30.08 12.98 3.15
CA ILE A 84 -28.63 12.92 3.37
C ILE A 84 -28.09 14.32 3.80
N ALA A 85 -28.51 15.38 3.13
CA ALA A 85 -28.09 16.73 3.51
C ALA A 85 -28.55 17.10 4.96
N ASP A 86 -29.77 16.70 5.36
CA ASP A 86 -30.27 16.92 6.71
C ASP A 86 -29.53 16.04 7.76
N ILE A 87 -29.03 14.86 7.36
CA ILE A 87 -28.15 14.01 8.18
C ILE A 87 -26.80 14.68 8.37
N GLU A 88 -26.15 15.13 7.29
CA GLU A 88 -24.86 15.82 7.32
C GLU A 88 -24.93 17.13 8.13
N ALA A 89 -26.06 17.82 8.09
CA ALA A 89 -26.33 18.99 8.92
C ALA A 89 -26.61 18.67 10.40
N GLY A 90 -26.65 17.39 10.77
CA GLY A 90 -26.91 16.93 12.15
C GLY A 90 -28.37 17.07 12.60
N LEU A 91 -29.29 17.44 11.71
CA LEU A 91 -30.73 17.60 11.99
C LEU A 91 -31.44 16.27 12.18
N VAL A 92 -31.09 15.26 11.37
CA VAL A 92 -31.65 13.91 11.43
C VAL A 92 -30.72 13.02 12.24
N LYS A 93 -31.28 12.26 13.20
CA LYS A 93 -30.56 11.28 14.01
C LYS A 93 -31.15 9.87 13.90
N ARG A 94 -32.24 9.71 13.17
CA ARG A 94 -32.85 8.41 12.95
C ARG A 94 -33.45 8.32 11.57
N VAL A 95 -33.24 7.18 10.91
CA VAL A 95 -33.83 6.87 9.59
C VAL A 95 -34.63 5.62 9.68
N ILE A 96 -35.93 5.69 9.32
CA ILE A 96 -36.85 4.56 9.30
C ILE A 96 -37.34 4.34 7.88
N ILE A 97 -37.22 3.12 7.40
CA ILE A 97 -37.73 2.67 6.09
C ILE A 97 -38.63 1.46 6.27
N LYS A 98 -39.50 1.17 5.29
CA LYS A 98 -40.37 -0.01 5.32
C LYS A 98 -39.55 -1.30 5.22
N ASP A 99 -38.70 -1.38 4.21
CA ASP A 99 -37.83 -2.52 3.90
C ASP A 99 -36.57 -2.03 3.18
N MET A 100 -35.50 -2.84 3.17
CA MET A 100 -34.20 -2.48 2.56
C MET A 100 -34.31 -2.13 1.08
N SER A 101 -35.30 -2.70 0.36
CA SER A 101 -35.49 -2.38 -1.07
C SER A 101 -35.90 -0.93 -1.29
N ARG A 102 -36.51 -0.27 -0.26
CA ARG A 102 -36.86 1.16 -0.32
C ARG A 102 -35.60 2.03 -0.28
N LEU A 103 -34.58 1.63 0.51
CA LEU A 103 -33.31 2.36 0.52
C LEU A 103 -32.61 2.28 -0.84
N GLY A 104 -32.48 1.07 -1.41
CA GLY A 104 -31.87 0.89 -2.71
C GLY A 104 -31.81 -0.57 -3.15
N ARG A 105 -31.55 -0.79 -4.46
CA ARG A 105 -31.31 -2.12 -5.06
C ARG A 105 -29.83 -2.35 -5.39
N ASP A 106 -28.99 -1.32 -5.29
CA ASP A 106 -27.55 -1.42 -5.43
C ASP A 106 -26.93 -1.72 -4.07
N TYR A 107 -26.56 -2.98 -3.85
CA TYR A 107 -26.00 -3.46 -2.58
C TYR A 107 -24.75 -2.71 -2.12
N LEU A 108 -23.90 -2.27 -3.06
CA LEU A 108 -22.67 -1.54 -2.71
C LEU A 108 -23.01 -0.15 -2.15
N GLN A 109 -23.92 0.55 -2.81
CA GLN A 109 -24.33 1.89 -2.38
C GLN A 109 -25.17 1.83 -1.10
N VAL A 110 -26.11 0.86 -0.99
CA VAL A 110 -26.85 0.62 0.25
C VAL A 110 -25.90 0.43 1.41
N GLY A 111 -24.91 -0.45 1.27
CA GLY A 111 -23.94 -0.72 2.33
C GLY A 111 -23.04 0.48 2.63
N MET A 112 -22.66 1.32 1.65
CA MET A 112 -21.95 2.58 1.94
C MET A 112 -22.73 3.47 2.90
N TYR A 113 -24.06 3.58 2.70
CA TYR A 113 -24.89 4.37 3.59
C TYR A 113 -25.06 3.71 4.95
N THR A 114 -25.42 2.41 5.00
CA THR A 114 -25.77 1.73 6.26
C THR A 114 -24.55 1.38 7.13
N GLU A 115 -23.36 1.12 6.51
CA GLU A 115 -22.18 0.63 7.22
C GLU A 115 -21.09 1.69 7.43
N ILE A 116 -21.15 2.78 6.67
CA ILE A 116 -20.13 3.84 6.76
C ILE A 116 -20.79 5.15 7.16
N MET A 117 -21.64 5.72 6.28
CA MET A 117 -22.16 7.06 6.45
C MET A 117 -23.08 7.21 7.65
N PHE A 118 -24.02 6.28 7.84
CA PHE A 118 -24.96 6.34 8.97
C PHE A 118 -24.24 6.17 10.33
N PRO A 119 -23.31 5.19 10.51
CA PRO A 119 -22.50 5.12 11.73
C PRO A 119 -21.62 6.34 11.97
N GLU A 120 -20.99 6.93 10.92
CA GLU A 120 -20.16 8.14 11.05
C GLU A 120 -20.95 9.35 11.58
N HIS A 121 -22.26 9.42 11.29
CA HIS A 121 -23.15 10.48 11.77
C HIS A 121 -24.01 10.07 12.99
N ASP A 122 -23.74 8.92 13.61
CA ASP A 122 -24.50 8.36 14.73
C ASP A 122 -26.00 8.20 14.40
N ILE A 123 -26.32 7.73 13.19
CA ILE A 123 -27.70 7.53 12.75
C ILE A 123 -28.23 6.17 13.20
N HIS A 124 -29.33 6.19 13.96
CA HIS A 124 -30.11 5.00 14.26
C HIS A 124 -30.95 4.59 13.03
N PHE A 125 -30.58 3.48 12.38
CA PHE A 125 -31.23 3.01 11.16
C PHE A 125 -32.13 1.82 11.42
N ILE A 126 -33.36 1.88 10.89
CA ILE A 126 -34.40 0.85 11.11
C ILE A 126 -35.08 0.50 9.77
N ALA A 127 -35.16 -0.80 9.43
CA ALA A 127 -36.00 -1.33 8.36
C ALA A 127 -37.08 -2.23 8.94
N VAL A 128 -38.31 -1.70 9.01
CA VAL A 128 -39.45 -2.27 9.83
C VAL A 128 -39.79 -3.69 9.44
N ASN A 129 -39.97 -3.97 8.13
CA ASN A 129 -40.39 -5.30 7.67
C ASN A 129 -39.26 -6.33 7.67
N ASP A 130 -38.01 -5.88 7.58
CA ASP A 130 -36.85 -6.75 7.55
C ASP A 130 -36.33 -7.05 8.96
N GLY A 131 -36.92 -6.46 10.03
CA GLY A 131 -36.45 -6.61 11.39
C GLY A 131 -35.10 -6.03 11.69
N VAL A 132 -34.63 -5.12 10.84
CA VAL A 132 -33.31 -4.50 10.95
C VAL A 132 -33.37 -3.31 11.87
N ASP A 133 -32.51 -3.30 12.90
CA ASP A 133 -32.30 -2.19 13.83
C ASP A 133 -30.80 -2.08 14.15
N SER A 134 -30.16 -0.98 13.75
CA SER A 134 -28.74 -0.79 13.94
C SER A 134 -28.27 -0.75 15.40
N THR A 135 -29.22 -0.66 16.38
CA THR A 135 -28.88 -0.70 17.80
C THR A 135 -28.95 -2.11 18.41
N GLN A 136 -29.56 -3.07 17.73
CA GLN A 136 -29.81 -4.42 18.28
C GLN A 136 -28.73 -5.46 17.97
N GLY A 137 -27.56 -5.03 17.42
CA GLY A 137 -26.34 -5.89 17.24
C GLY A 137 -26.28 -6.68 15.94
N ASP A 138 -25.25 -6.86 15.59
CA ASP A 138 -24.30 -7.08 14.54
C ASP A 138 -24.45 -8.19 13.49
N ASN A 139 -25.41 -9.09 13.49
CA ASN A 139 -25.22 -10.34 12.77
C ASN A 139 -25.71 -10.41 11.31
N GLU A 140 -26.66 -9.60 10.92
CA GLU A 140 -27.24 -9.71 9.57
C GLU A 140 -26.46 -8.89 8.51
N PHE A 141 -25.78 -7.81 8.91
CA PHE A 141 -25.01 -6.94 8.01
C PHE A 141 -23.53 -7.33 7.85
N THR A 142 -23.01 -8.22 8.69
CA THR A 142 -21.60 -8.64 8.60
C THR A 142 -21.16 -9.12 7.20
N PRO A 143 -21.96 -9.89 6.43
CA PRO A 143 -21.61 -10.26 5.07
C PRO A 143 -21.48 -9.05 4.14
N PHE A 144 -22.36 -8.06 4.27
CA PHE A 144 -22.34 -6.85 3.45
C PHE A 144 -21.14 -5.97 3.76
N ARG A 145 -20.83 -5.77 5.05
CA ARG A 145 -19.64 -5.05 5.50
C ARG A 145 -18.37 -5.67 4.91
N ASN A 146 -18.27 -6.99 4.91
CA ASN A 146 -17.13 -7.69 4.33
C ASN A 146 -17.02 -7.46 2.81
N ILE A 147 -18.14 -7.51 2.08
CA ILE A 147 -18.17 -7.27 0.63
C ILE A 147 -17.75 -5.83 0.32
N ILE A 148 -18.23 -4.85 1.08
CA ILE A 148 -17.90 -3.43 0.90
C ILE A 148 -16.43 -3.17 1.19
N ASN A 149 -15.92 -3.69 2.30
CA ASN A 149 -14.50 -3.55 2.65
C ASN A 149 -13.59 -4.16 1.56
N GLU A 150 -13.99 -5.32 1.02
CA GLU A 150 -13.27 -5.96 -0.07
C GLU A 150 -13.34 -5.13 -1.36
N TRP A 151 -14.50 -4.61 -1.71
CA TRP A 151 -14.68 -3.76 -2.87
C TRP A 151 -13.87 -2.46 -2.75
N TYR A 152 -13.96 -1.78 -1.61
CA TYR A 152 -13.20 -0.55 -1.34
C TYR A 152 -11.69 -0.78 -1.46
N ALA A 153 -11.18 -1.86 -0.88
CA ALA A 153 -9.78 -2.24 -1.00
C ALA A 153 -9.38 -2.51 -2.46
N LYS A 154 -10.24 -3.17 -3.25
CA LYS A 154 -10.05 -3.44 -4.67
C LYS A 154 -10.05 -2.15 -5.51
N ASP A 155 -11.02 -1.27 -5.28
CA ASP A 155 -11.15 0.01 -6.01
C ASP A 155 -9.98 0.94 -5.70
N THR A 156 -9.64 1.12 -4.42
CA THR A 156 -8.46 1.88 -3.97
C THR A 156 -7.18 1.35 -4.62
N SER A 157 -7.00 0.02 -4.64
CA SER A 157 -5.84 -0.59 -5.31
C SER A 157 -5.82 -0.33 -6.81
N LYS A 158 -6.98 -0.32 -7.49
CA LYS A 158 -7.10 0.02 -8.92
C LYS A 158 -6.72 1.47 -9.17
N LYS A 159 -7.21 2.40 -8.36
CA LYS A 159 -6.90 3.84 -8.44
C LYS A 159 -5.40 4.09 -8.22
N ILE A 160 -4.81 3.51 -7.17
CA ILE A 160 -3.36 3.63 -6.92
C ILE A 160 -2.54 3.12 -8.10
N ARG A 161 -2.90 1.95 -8.67
CA ARG A 161 -2.19 1.40 -9.84
C ARG A 161 -2.32 2.28 -11.08
N ALA A 162 -3.48 2.90 -11.31
CA ALA A 162 -3.68 3.84 -12.40
C ALA A 162 -2.76 5.06 -12.25
N VAL A 163 -2.72 5.67 -11.06
CA VAL A 163 -1.82 6.79 -10.76
C VAL A 163 -0.35 6.41 -10.91
N MET A 164 0.05 5.23 -10.38
CA MET A 164 1.42 4.73 -10.53
C MET A 164 1.79 4.49 -12.00
N LYS A 165 0.84 3.99 -12.82
CA LYS A 165 1.05 3.81 -14.26
C LYS A 165 1.28 5.14 -14.97
N VAL A 166 0.46 6.16 -14.68
CA VAL A 166 0.63 7.51 -15.26
C VAL A 166 1.97 8.11 -14.86
N LYS A 167 2.31 8.11 -13.58
CA LYS A 167 3.60 8.63 -13.09
C LYS A 167 4.79 7.90 -13.67
N GLY A 168 4.73 6.55 -13.68
CA GLY A 168 5.81 5.74 -14.20
C GLY A 168 6.03 5.93 -15.70
N ASN A 169 4.96 6.11 -16.49
CA ASN A 169 5.04 6.42 -17.91
C ASN A 169 5.58 7.85 -18.17
N ALA A 170 5.40 8.76 -17.23
CA ALA A 170 5.94 10.12 -17.28
C ALA A 170 7.41 10.22 -16.82
N GLY A 171 8.05 9.09 -16.49
CA GLY A 171 9.45 9.07 -16.01
C GLY A 171 9.64 9.47 -14.55
N GLU A 172 8.56 9.70 -13.79
CA GLU A 172 8.68 9.95 -12.36
C GLU A 172 9.16 8.69 -11.61
N HIS A 173 10.00 8.88 -10.60
CA HIS A 173 10.43 7.77 -9.74
C HIS A 173 9.24 7.20 -8.96
N LEU A 174 8.98 5.90 -9.10
CA LEU A 174 7.88 5.21 -8.41
C LEU A 174 8.24 4.76 -6.99
N THR A 175 9.53 4.78 -6.64
CA THR A 175 10.01 4.38 -5.31
C THR A 175 9.86 5.50 -4.30
N THR A 176 9.44 5.16 -3.09
CA THR A 176 9.29 6.13 -2.00
C THR A 176 10.65 6.67 -1.54
N LEU A 177 11.68 5.82 -1.53
CA LEU A 177 13.04 6.16 -1.12
C LEU A 177 14.00 5.95 -2.30
N PRO A 178 14.93 6.89 -2.51
CA PRO A 178 16.03 6.70 -3.45
C PRO A 178 16.92 5.50 -3.06
N PRO A 179 17.65 4.90 -4.02
CA PRO A 179 18.72 3.96 -3.70
C PRO A 179 19.79 4.59 -2.79
N TYR A 180 20.52 3.74 -2.06
CA TYR A 180 21.67 4.18 -1.27
C TYR A 180 22.69 4.88 -2.19
N GLY A 181 23.18 6.04 -1.79
CA GLY A 181 24.00 6.94 -2.64
C GLY A 181 23.23 8.14 -3.19
N TYR A 182 21.89 8.09 -3.14
CA TYR A 182 21.02 9.20 -3.55
C TYR A 182 20.09 9.63 -2.43
N MET A 183 19.69 10.89 -2.48
CA MET A 183 18.66 11.50 -1.64
C MET A 183 17.65 12.26 -2.48
N LYS A 184 16.48 12.56 -1.94
CA LYS A 184 15.54 13.47 -2.60
C LYS A 184 16.07 14.89 -2.53
N SER A 185 15.97 15.64 -3.63
CA SER A 185 16.30 17.05 -3.62
C SER A 185 15.47 17.80 -2.56
N PRO A 186 16.07 18.70 -1.80
CA PRO A 186 15.36 19.58 -0.86
C PRO A 186 14.30 20.44 -1.56
N ASP A 187 14.61 20.93 -2.75
CA ASP A 187 13.75 21.85 -3.51
C ASP A 187 12.65 21.11 -4.27
N ASN A 188 12.94 19.92 -4.79
CA ASN A 188 12.00 19.12 -5.54
C ASN A 188 12.07 17.64 -5.15
N LYS A 189 11.15 17.19 -4.31
CA LYS A 189 11.09 15.80 -3.82
C LYS A 189 10.91 14.73 -4.91
N LYS A 190 10.63 15.12 -6.16
CA LYS A 190 10.55 14.20 -7.30
C LYS A 190 11.90 13.92 -7.93
N LEU A 191 12.92 14.76 -7.69
CA LEU A 191 14.26 14.60 -8.22
C LEU A 191 15.17 13.92 -7.21
N TRP A 192 16.08 13.11 -7.72
CA TRP A 192 17.17 12.54 -6.93
C TRP A 192 18.43 13.36 -7.13
N VAL A 193 19.14 13.60 -6.04
CA VAL A 193 20.46 14.22 -6.00
C VAL A 193 21.42 13.29 -5.30
N ARG A 194 22.70 13.42 -5.57
CA ARG A 194 23.74 12.63 -4.92
C ARG A 194 23.79 12.98 -3.42
N ASP A 195 23.85 11.96 -2.58
CA ASP A 195 24.24 12.07 -1.18
C ASP A 195 25.75 11.77 -1.14
N GLU A 196 26.58 12.80 -1.13
CA GLU A 196 28.02 12.67 -1.40
C GLU A 196 28.72 11.65 -0.48
N GLU A 197 28.33 11.58 0.79
CA GLU A 197 28.88 10.63 1.76
C GLU A 197 28.52 9.17 1.38
N ALA A 198 27.24 8.92 1.08
CA ALA A 198 26.77 7.60 0.67
C ALA A 198 27.18 7.26 -0.77
N ALA A 199 27.26 8.26 -1.66
CA ALA A 199 27.68 8.09 -3.04
C ALA A 199 29.16 7.66 -3.14
N ALA A 200 30.03 8.19 -2.26
CA ALA A 200 31.41 7.77 -2.18
C ALA A 200 31.56 6.27 -1.87
N VAL A 201 30.72 5.75 -0.97
CA VAL A 201 30.71 4.30 -0.65
C VAL A 201 30.21 3.47 -1.84
N VAL A 202 29.17 3.94 -2.54
CA VAL A 202 28.66 3.26 -3.75
C VAL A 202 29.71 3.27 -4.86
N TYR A 203 30.42 4.36 -5.05
CA TYR A 203 31.51 4.46 -6.02
C TYR A 203 32.65 3.50 -5.68
N GLU A 204 33.04 3.41 -4.41
CA GLU A 204 34.06 2.48 -3.93
C GLU A 204 33.65 1.01 -4.17
N ILE A 205 32.39 0.66 -3.93
CA ILE A 205 31.86 -0.67 -4.29
C ILE A 205 32.06 -0.93 -5.77
N GLY A 206 31.81 0.07 -6.63
CA GLY A 206 32.03 -0.02 -8.07
C GLY A 206 33.49 -0.31 -8.42
N LEU A 207 34.45 0.36 -7.78
CA LEU A 207 35.88 0.10 -7.98
C LEU A 207 36.28 -1.32 -7.58
N TYR A 208 35.79 -1.82 -6.44
CA TYR A 208 36.02 -3.21 -6.06
C TYR A 208 35.43 -4.21 -7.07
N VAL A 209 34.31 -3.89 -7.68
CA VAL A 209 33.73 -4.74 -8.73
C VAL A 209 34.63 -4.75 -9.98
N MET A 210 35.20 -3.62 -10.38
CA MET A 210 36.17 -3.55 -11.47
C MET A 210 37.45 -4.35 -11.17
N ASP A 211 37.90 -4.37 -9.92
CA ASP A 211 39.02 -5.18 -9.46
C ASP A 211 38.67 -6.69 -9.38
N GLY A 212 37.43 -7.08 -9.73
CA GLY A 212 36.98 -8.48 -9.78
C GLY A 212 36.51 -9.06 -8.47
N PHE A 213 36.35 -8.25 -7.40
CA PHE A 213 35.81 -8.74 -6.14
C PHE A 213 34.29 -9.07 -6.23
N GLY A 214 33.91 -10.20 -5.65
CA GLY A 214 32.50 -10.58 -5.54
C GLY A 214 31.80 -9.93 -4.34
N PRO A 215 30.43 -9.96 -4.31
CA PRO A 215 29.65 -9.30 -3.26
C PRO A 215 30.07 -9.66 -1.83
N SER A 216 30.41 -10.93 -1.57
CA SER A 216 30.84 -11.38 -0.23
C SER A 216 32.22 -10.82 0.19
N GLN A 217 33.13 -10.68 -0.76
CA GLN A 217 34.46 -10.11 -0.51
C GLN A 217 34.37 -8.62 -0.28
N ILE A 218 33.54 -7.92 -1.07
CA ILE A 218 33.28 -6.49 -0.91
C ILE A 218 32.64 -6.22 0.45
N ALA A 219 31.59 -6.98 0.82
CA ALA A 219 30.94 -6.85 2.12
C ALA A 219 31.92 -7.01 3.29
N ARG A 220 32.85 -7.99 3.19
CA ARG A 220 33.91 -8.18 4.20
C ARG A 220 34.83 -6.97 4.29
N LYS A 221 35.33 -6.46 3.13
CA LYS A 221 36.20 -5.26 3.09
C LYS A 221 35.53 -4.04 3.71
N LEU A 222 34.26 -3.79 3.40
CA LEU A 222 33.48 -2.67 3.97
C LEU A 222 33.29 -2.84 5.48
N THR A 223 33.07 -4.07 5.96
CA THR A 223 32.93 -4.39 7.39
C THR A 223 34.26 -4.17 8.14
N GLU A 224 35.38 -4.65 7.60
CA GLU A 224 36.73 -4.48 8.16
C GLU A 224 37.10 -3.00 8.29
N ARG A 225 36.71 -2.18 7.31
CA ARG A 225 36.93 -0.73 7.32
C ARG A 225 35.90 0.05 8.14
N ARG A 226 34.97 -0.62 8.81
CA ARG A 226 33.94 0.00 9.65
C ARG A 226 33.11 1.06 8.91
N ILE A 227 32.74 0.78 7.66
CA ILE A 227 31.83 1.62 6.89
C ILE A 227 30.40 1.30 7.33
N LEU A 228 29.61 2.33 7.62
CA LEU A 228 28.20 2.15 8.01
C LEU A 228 27.41 1.44 6.92
N THR A 229 26.63 0.43 7.29
CA THR A 229 25.65 -0.17 6.36
C THR A 229 24.60 0.86 5.96
N PRO A 230 23.91 0.73 4.81
CA PRO A 230 22.87 1.67 4.41
C PRO A 230 21.80 1.91 5.47
N ALA A 231 21.38 0.85 6.20
CA ALA A 231 20.43 0.98 7.29
C ALA A 231 20.97 1.81 8.48
N ALA A 232 22.23 1.56 8.88
CA ALA A 232 22.88 2.30 9.95
C ALA A 232 23.15 3.76 9.55
N TYR A 233 23.54 3.99 8.30
CA TYR A 233 23.71 5.33 7.74
C TYR A 233 22.41 6.13 7.79
N TYR A 234 21.29 5.55 7.33
CA TYR A 234 20.01 6.24 7.41
C TYR A 234 19.54 6.49 8.84
N ALA A 235 19.85 5.58 9.78
CA ALA A 235 19.56 5.78 11.20
C ALA A 235 20.37 6.95 11.78
N SER A 236 21.65 7.10 11.42
CA SER A 236 22.47 8.25 11.85
C SER A 236 21.97 9.59 11.35
N LYS A 237 21.25 9.59 10.22
CA LYS A 237 20.56 10.78 9.66
C LYS A 237 19.11 10.93 10.20
N GLY A 238 18.75 10.25 11.30
CA GLY A 238 17.45 10.38 11.98
C GLY A 238 16.28 9.61 11.33
N ARG A 239 16.54 8.73 10.37
CA ARG A 239 15.48 7.88 9.78
C ARG A 239 15.28 6.62 10.59
N LYS A 240 14.03 6.19 10.79
CA LYS A 240 13.72 4.89 11.42
C LYS A 240 14.25 3.77 10.51
N ALA A 241 15.24 3.02 10.98
CA ALA A 241 15.77 1.85 10.28
C ALA A 241 15.45 0.59 11.10
N SER A 242 14.61 -0.29 10.56
CA SER A 242 14.19 -1.55 11.18
C SER A 242 15.20 -2.70 11.00
N ASN A 243 16.14 -2.56 10.08
CA ASN A 243 17.00 -3.65 9.61
C ASN A 243 18.46 -3.57 10.06
N ILE A 244 18.75 -2.85 11.14
CA ILE A 244 20.11 -2.89 11.73
C ILE A 244 20.24 -4.21 12.46
N LYS A 245 21.08 -5.12 11.94
CA LYS A 245 21.33 -6.42 12.58
C LYS A 245 21.85 -6.23 14.00
N ARG A 246 20.99 -6.50 15.01
CA ARG A 246 21.36 -6.63 16.44
C ARG A 246 22.41 -5.60 16.93
N GLY A 247 22.32 -4.34 16.52
CA GLY A 247 23.28 -3.32 16.94
C GLY A 247 24.65 -3.38 16.26
N LEU A 248 24.79 -4.10 15.14
CA LEU A 248 26.02 -4.17 14.36
C LEU A 248 25.98 -3.22 13.16
N PRO A 249 26.32 -1.93 13.34
CA PRO A 249 26.12 -0.91 12.30
C PRO A 249 27.05 -1.07 11.08
N TYR A 250 28.12 -1.84 11.22
CA TYR A 250 29.14 -2.05 10.18
C TYR A 250 29.07 -3.42 9.52
N ALA A 251 28.12 -4.28 9.91
CA ALA A 251 28.05 -5.65 9.41
C ALA A 251 27.37 -5.70 8.02
N TRP A 252 28.16 -5.49 6.98
CA TRP A 252 27.68 -5.59 5.60
C TRP A 252 27.35 -7.04 5.22
N ASP A 253 26.25 -7.20 4.49
CA ASP A 253 25.85 -8.47 3.89
C ASP A 253 26.16 -8.52 2.40
N ALA A 254 26.51 -9.70 1.92
CA ALA A 254 26.70 -9.94 0.49
C ALA A 254 25.42 -9.64 -0.32
N SER A 255 24.24 -9.86 0.26
CA SER A 255 22.96 -9.52 -0.38
C SER A 255 22.80 -8.01 -0.58
N THR A 256 23.18 -7.20 0.41
CA THR A 256 23.11 -5.73 0.31
C THR A 256 24.05 -5.21 -0.81
N VAL A 257 25.26 -5.76 -0.90
CA VAL A 257 26.19 -5.40 -1.99
C VAL A 257 25.64 -5.87 -3.33
N ALA A 258 25.09 -7.08 -3.39
CA ALA A 258 24.47 -7.61 -4.60
C ALA A 258 23.28 -6.75 -5.07
N ASP A 259 22.41 -6.30 -4.14
CA ASP A 259 21.30 -5.40 -4.43
C ASP A 259 21.77 -4.03 -4.97
N ILE A 260 22.92 -3.53 -4.48
CA ILE A 260 23.57 -2.33 -5.03
C ILE A 260 24.05 -2.60 -6.46
N MET A 261 24.75 -3.71 -6.71
CA MET A 261 25.23 -4.07 -8.04
C MET A 261 24.07 -4.26 -9.05
N ASP A 262 22.94 -4.84 -8.62
CA ASP A 262 21.76 -5.03 -9.48
C ASP A 262 21.06 -3.71 -9.87
N ARG A 263 21.39 -2.61 -9.21
CA ARG A 263 20.90 -1.25 -9.52
C ARG A 263 21.83 -0.44 -10.40
N TRP A 264 22.69 -1.08 -11.16
CA TRP A 264 23.69 -0.42 -11.99
C TRP A 264 23.10 0.64 -12.94
N ARG A 265 21.87 0.44 -13.46
CA ARG A 265 21.20 1.43 -14.32
C ARG A 265 20.86 2.70 -13.56
N GLU A 266 20.38 2.58 -12.34
CA GLU A 266 20.08 3.72 -11.48
C GLU A 266 21.37 4.49 -11.11
N TYR A 267 22.49 3.77 -10.94
CA TYR A 267 23.79 4.41 -10.67
C TYR A 267 24.45 5.04 -11.90
N LEU A 268 24.00 4.68 -13.11
CA LEU A 268 24.31 5.41 -14.35
C LEU A 268 23.46 6.67 -14.54
N GLY A 269 22.56 6.98 -13.62
CA GLY A 269 21.68 8.14 -13.70
C GLY A 269 20.35 7.89 -14.39
N HIS A 270 19.94 6.63 -14.56
CA HIS A 270 18.68 6.28 -15.23
C HIS A 270 17.57 5.98 -14.25
N THR A 271 16.34 6.37 -14.57
CA THR A 271 15.14 5.92 -13.85
C THR A 271 14.63 4.64 -14.47
N VAL A 272 14.45 3.58 -13.66
CA VAL A 272 13.93 2.30 -14.13
C VAL A 272 12.62 2.00 -13.41
N ASN A 273 11.52 2.04 -14.14
CA ASN A 273 10.19 1.80 -13.65
C ASN A 273 9.66 0.42 -14.04
N PHE A 274 8.66 -0.07 -13.30
CA PHE A 274 7.95 -1.33 -13.54
C PHE A 274 8.80 -2.61 -13.50
N LYS A 275 9.88 -2.62 -12.74
CA LYS A 275 10.68 -3.84 -12.49
C LYS A 275 9.87 -4.96 -11.85
N THR A 276 8.87 -4.60 -11.05
CA THR A 276 8.07 -5.56 -10.28
C THR A 276 6.59 -5.23 -10.32
N ARG A 277 5.76 -6.27 -10.14
CA ARG A 277 4.31 -6.12 -9.97
C ARG A 277 3.78 -7.07 -8.89
N LYS A 278 2.61 -6.77 -8.34
CA LYS A 278 1.83 -7.71 -7.52
C LYS A 278 0.72 -8.31 -8.37
N LYS A 279 0.47 -9.62 -8.25
CA LYS A 279 -0.59 -10.32 -8.99
C LYS A 279 -1.97 -9.74 -8.69
N SER A 280 -2.24 -9.44 -7.43
CA SER A 280 -3.49 -8.84 -6.97
C SER A 280 -3.26 -8.00 -5.70
N TYR A 281 -4.26 -7.23 -5.29
CA TYR A 281 -4.20 -6.47 -4.04
C TYR A 281 -4.16 -7.37 -2.79
N LYS A 282 -4.70 -8.60 -2.87
CA LYS A 282 -4.67 -9.61 -1.81
C LYS A 282 -3.31 -10.32 -1.70
N SER A 283 -2.50 -10.32 -2.77
CA SER A 283 -1.25 -11.06 -2.79
C SER A 283 -0.07 -10.21 -2.30
N LYS A 284 0.65 -10.73 -1.30
CA LYS A 284 1.93 -10.15 -0.86
C LYS A 284 3.10 -10.51 -1.79
N LYS A 285 2.93 -11.55 -2.65
CA LYS A 285 3.98 -12.03 -3.54
C LYS A 285 4.29 -10.99 -4.62
N VAL A 286 5.56 -10.60 -4.67
CA VAL A 286 6.11 -9.75 -5.73
C VAL A 286 6.50 -10.63 -6.91
N ILE A 287 6.16 -10.21 -8.11
CA ILE A 287 6.54 -10.83 -9.38
C ILE A 287 7.49 -9.87 -10.08
N HIS A 288 8.65 -10.38 -10.51
CA HIS A 288 9.58 -9.63 -11.33
C HIS A 288 9.10 -9.62 -12.77
N ASN A 289 9.01 -8.46 -13.37
CA ASN A 289 8.72 -8.32 -14.78
C ASN A 289 9.98 -8.62 -15.61
N PRO A 290 9.85 -9.20 -16.81
CA PRO A 290 10.98 -9.28 -17.72
C PRO A 290 11.48 -7.86 -18.10
N GLU A 291 12.76 -7.76 -18.46
CA GLU A 291 13.37 -6.46 -18.78
C GLU A 291 12.68 -5.75 -19.95
N SER A 292 12.06 -6.49 -20.86
CA SER A 292 11.27 -5.94 -21.98
C SER A 292 10.03 -5.15 -21.54
N GLU A 293 9.54 -5.36 -20.32
CA GLU A 293 8.41 -4.60 -19.74
C GLU A 293 8.87 -3.40 -18.90
N TRP A 294 10.17 -3.22 -18.70
CA TRP A 294 10.68 -2.10 -17.92
C TRP A 294 10.65 -0.81 -18.75
N LEU A 295 10.33 0.30 -18.12
CA LEU A 295 10.51 1.61 -18.72
C LEU A 295 11.76 2.25 -18.15
N ILE A 296 12.71 2.55 -19.03
CA ILE A 296 14.00 3.15 -18.69
C ILE A 296 14.01 4.56 -19.26
N PHE A 297 14.26 5.53 -18.39
CA PHE A 297 14.44 6.94 -18.74
C PHE A 297 15.90 7.29 -18.45
N GLU A 298 16.62 7.66 -19.49
CA GLU A 298 18.05 7.91 -19.41
C GLU A 298 18.35 9.32 -18.84
N ASN A 299 19.47 9.43 -18.13
CA ASN A 299 20.03 10.70 -17.65
C ASN A 299 19.04 11.58 -16.87
N THR A 300 18.28 10.96 -15.96
CA THR A 300 17.30 11.64 -15.12
C THR A 300 17.90 12.25 -13.84
N HIS A 301 19.10 11.83 -13.46
CA HIS A 301 19.85 12.32 -12.30
C HIS A 301 21.35 12.09 -12.48
N ASP A 302 22.18 12.75 -11.68
CA ASP A 302 23.64 12.69 -11.79
C ASP A 302 24.16 11.26 -11.50
N PRO A 303 25.00 10.68 -12.39
CA PRO A 303 25.49 9.31 -12.23
C PRO A 303 26.52 9.23 -11.10
N ILE A 304 26.55 8.10 -10.38
CA ILE A 304 27.61 7.74 -9.44
C ILE A 304 28.64 6.83 -10.11
N TRP A 305 28.20 5.96 -11.00
CA TRP A 305 29.04 5.02 -11.73
C TRP A 305 29.27 5.47 -13.16
N THR A 306 30.42 5.05 -13.71
CA THR A 306 30.72 5.12 -15.14
C THR A 306 30.18 3.87 -15.84
N GLU A 307 30.04 3.91 -17.17
CA GLU A 307 29.67 2.75 -17.99
C GLU A 307 30.56 1.53 -17.73
N ALA A 308 31.89 1.75 -17.58
CA ALA A 308 32.82 0.68 -17.29
C ALA A 308 32.53 -0.04 -15.97
N ILE A 309 32.17 0.70 -14.92
CA ILE A 309 31.78 0.13 -13.62
C ILE A 309 30.45 -0.64 -13.75
N ALA A 310 29.48 -0.08 -14.45
CA ALA A 310 28.18 -0.71 -14.64
C ALA A 310 28.29 -2.00 -15.45
N ASP A 311 29.11 -2.03 -16.49
CA ASP A 311 29.38 -3.24 -17.28
C ASP A 311 30.08 -4.32 -16.46
N ALA A 312 31.07 -3.94 -15.65
CA ALA A 312 31.74 -4.87 -14.73
C ALA A 312 30.73 -5.44 -13.70
N ALA A 313 29.84 -4.61 -13.13
CA ALA A 313 28.83 -5.05 -12.20
C ALA A 313 27.83 -6.04 -12.86
N ARG A 314 27.36 -5.73 -14.07
CA ARG A 314 26.49 -6.59 -14.86
C ARG A 314 27.15 -7.96 -15.14
N ALA A 315 28.41 -7.95 -15.62
CA ALA A 315 29.16 -9.17 -15.90
C ALA A 315 29.37 -10.01 -14.64
N ALA A 316 29.72 -9.38 -13.51
CA ALA A 316 29.90 -10.06 -12.22
C ALA A 316 28.61 -10.70 -11.68
N ARG A 317 27.42 -10.13 -12.01
CA ARG A 317 26.11 -10.68 -11.59
C ARG A 317 25.63 -11.81 -12.51
N GLN A 318 26.03 -11.82 -13.77
CA GLN A 318 25.68 -12.89 -14.71
C GLN A 318 26.49 -14.17 -14.44
N THR A 319 27.75 -14.03 -14.02
CA THR A 319 28.65 -15.15 -13.74
C THR A 319 28.62 -15.49 -12.23
N ARG A 320 28.07 -16.66 -11.88
CA ARG A 320 28.11 -17.16 -10.50
C ARG A 320 29.50 -17.73 -10.18
N ARG A 321 30.37 -16.90 -9.66
CA ARG A 321 31.67 -17.35 -9.13
C ARG A 321 31.48 -17.79 -7.69
N ARG A 322 31.75 -19.05 -7.37
CA ARG A 322 31.75 -19.54 -6.00
C ARG A 322 33.19 -19.80 -5.57
N PRO A 323 33.62 -19.21 -4.43
CA PRO A 323 34.91 -19.58 -3.86
C PRO A 323 34.90 -21.05 -3.43
N THR A 324 36.06 -21.70 -3.43
CA THR A 324 36.26 -23.01 -2.82
C THR A 324 36.01 -22.95 -1.30
N LYS A 325 35.90 -24.11 -0.64
CA LYS A 325 35.81 -24.16 0.85
C LYS A 325 36.97 -23.44 1.55
N MET A 326 38.06 -23.23 0.87
CA MET A 326 39.26 -22.53 1.38
C MET A 326 39.18 -20.99 1.23
N GLY A 327 38.08 -20.46 0.70
CA GLY A 327 37.90 -19.02 0.46
C GLY A 327 38.64 -18.48 -0.77
N GLU A 328 39.40 -19.32 -1.49
CA GLU A 328 40.13 -18.96 -2.72
C GLU A 328 39.23 -19.18 -3.94
N MET A 329 39.30 -18.30 -4.91
CA MET A 329 38.65 -18.52 -6.21
C MET A 329 39.62 -19.21 -7.17
N GLY A 330 39.14 -20.32 -7.78
CA GLY A 330 39.91 -20.95 -8.84
C GLY A 330 40.01 -20.04 -10.08
N MET A 331 41.14 -20.11 -10.77
CA MET A 331 41.43 -19.30 -11.95
C MET A 331 40.30 -19.33 -13.00
N PHE A 332 39.66 -20.46 -13.20
CA PHE A 332 38.59 -20.66 -14.20
C PHE A 332 37.18 -20.66 -13.56
N SER A 333 37.05 -20.20 -12.32
CA SER A 333 35.74 -20.16 -11.63
C SER A 333 34.76 -19.25 -12.37
N GLY A 334 33.62 -19.81 -12.81
CA GLY A 334 32.59 -19.11 -13.57
C GLY A 334 32.84 -19.02 -15.09
N MET A 335 33.99 -19.52 -15.58
CA MET A 335 34.33 -19.52 -17.01
C MET A 335 34.21 -20.89 -17.69
N MET A 336 34.15 -21.98 -16.90
CA MET A 336 34.07 -23.34 -17.42
C MET A 336 32.64 -23.86 -17.38
N PHE A 337 32.21 -24.40 -18.47
CA PHE A 337 30.88 -25.01 -18.64
C PHE A 337 31.05 -26.48 -19.11
N CYS A 338 30.15 -27.35 -18.67
CA CYS A 338 30.12 -28.74 -19.11
C CYS A 338 29.73 -28.79 -20.58
N ALA A 339 30.49 -29.50 -21.38
CA ALA A 339 30.22 -29.67 -22.82
C ALA A 339 28.91 -30.43 -23.08
N ASP A 340 28.52 -31.36 -22.20
CA ASP A 340 27.34 -32.18 -22.37
C ASP A 340 26.03 -31.50 -22.02
N CYS A 341 26.01 -30.70 -20.92
CA CYS A 341 24.76 -30.13 -20.38
C CYS A 341 24.77 -28.64 -20.24
N GLY A 342 25.85 -27.93 -20.60
CA GLY A 342 25.97 -26.46 -20.49
C GLY A 342 26.02 -25.94 -19.06
N SER A 343 25.98 -26.78 -18.02
CA SER A 343 26.04 -26.35 -16.62
C SER A 343 27.43 -25.85 -16.22
N VAL A 344 27.49 -24.89 -15.33
CA VAL A 344 28.77 -24.36 -14.78
C VAL A 344 29.54 -25.50 -14.10
N MET A 345 30.86 -25.52 -14.29
CA MET A 345 31.76 -26.41 -13.57
C MET A 345 32.35 -25.73 -12.35
N TYR A 346 32.42 -26.46 -11.23
CA TYR A 346 32.98 -26.00 -9.97
C TYR A 346 34.30 -26.66 -9.67
N GLN A 347 35.28 -25.90 -9.26
CA GLN A 347 36.52 -26.43 -8.72
C GLN A 347 36.26 -27.09 -7.36
N CYS A 348 36.61 -28.34 -7.24
CA CYS A 348 36.58 -29.12 -5.99
C CYS A 348 37.98 -29.09 -5.37
N ARG A 349 38.06 -28.49 -4.17
CA ARG A 349 39.27 -28.38 -3.37
C ARG A 349 38.91 -28.67 -1.92
N ALA A 350 39.72 -29.43 -1.21
CA ALA A 350 39.57 -29.73 0.20
C ALA A 350 40.91 -29.55 0.93
N THR A 351 40.86 -29.35 2.24
CA THR A 351 42.05 -29.12 3.07
C THR A 351 43.08 -30.26 3.05
N ASN A 352 42.60 -31.46 2.73
CA ASN A 352 43.46 -32.67 2.61
C ASN A 352 43.87 -32.99 1.19
N PHE A 353 43.50 -32.11 0.20
CA PHE A 353 43.92 -32.32 -1.18
C PHE A 353 45.28 -31.68 -1.46
N ARG A 354 46.15 -32.43 -2.16
CA ARG A 354 47.29 -31.82 -2.86
C ARG A 354 46.78 -31.08 -4.10
N ARG A 355 47.53 -30.07 -4.58
CA ARG A 355 47.10 -29.25 -5.76
C ARG A 355 46.82 -30.14 -7.00
N GLU A 356 47.51 -31.21 -7.15
CA GLU A 356 47.36 -32.17 -8.25
C GLU A 356 46.06 -33.00 -8.13
N GLN A 357 45.39 -33.00 -6.98
CA GLN A 357 44.14 -33.71 -6.73
C GLN A 357 42.91 -32.80 -6.90
N GLU A 358 43.13 -31.53 -7.21
CA GLU A 358 42.03 -30.62 -7.49
C GLU A 358 41.39 -30.96 -8.83
N TYR A 359 40.07 -30.94 -8.90
CA TYR A 359 39.33 -31.27 -10.08
C TYR A 359 38.11 -30.36 -10.26
N TYR A 360 37.58 -30.34 -11.50
CA TYR A 360 36.35 -29.60 -11.81
C TYR A 360 35.19 -30.57 -11.92
N LEU A 361 34.03 -30.24 -11.32
CA LEU A 361 32.83 -31.04 -11.31
C LEU A 361 31.66 -30.28 -11.91
N CYS A 362 30.90 -30.89 -12.80
CA CYS A 362 29.70 -30.35 -13.38
C CYS A 362 28.60 -30.16 -12.31
N ALA A 363 27.95 -28.98 -12.30
CA ALA A 363 26.84 -28.71 -11.39
C ALA A 363 25.62 -29.60 -11.64
N GLY A 364 25.36 -29.98 -12.89
CA GLY A 364 24.29 -30.90 -13.26
C GLY A 364 24.53 -32.30 -12.71
N TYR A 365 25.74 -32.85 -12.88
CA TYR A 365 26.13 -34.15 -12.35
C TYR A 365 26.05 -34.23 -10.82
N ARG A 366 26.39 -33.13 -10.11
CA ARG A 366 26.29 -33.06 -8.66
C ARG A 366 24.85 -33.12 -8.16
N LYS A 367 23.90 -32.54 -8.90
CA LYS A 367 22.46 -32.57 -8.58
C LYS A 367 21.77 -33.87 -8.86
N SER A 368 22.30 -34.65 -9.80
CA SER A 368 21.71 -35.96 -10.19
C SER A 368 22.18 -37.12 -9.31
N ARG A 369 23.03 -36.87 -8.32
CA ARG A 369 23.54 -37.87 -7.37
C ARG A 369 22.74 -37.98 -6.07
N ASP A 370 21.79 -37.03 -5.84
CA ASP A 370 20.80 -37.06 -4.76
C ASP A 370 19.49 -37.65 -5.31
#